data_d6d10d86d227428332168d54e8b14571
#
_entry.id   d6d10d86d227428332168d54e8b14571
#
_cell.length_a   1.000
_cell.length_b   1.000
_cell.length_c   1.000
_cell.angle_alpha   90.00
_cell.angle_beta   90.00
_cell.angle_gamma   90.00
#
_symmetry.space_group_name_H-M   'P 1'
#
loop_
_entity.id
_entity.type
_entity.pdbx_description
1 polymer ?
#
loop_
_entity_poly.entity_id
_entity_poly.type
_entity_poly.pdbx_seq_one_letter_code
_entity_poly.pdbx_strand_id
1 'polypeptide(L)'
;LSDIEVDHSDVQGHLWYIKYPVVGEDDYIMIATTRPETIMGDTAVAVNPADDRMKKYIGKKVVVPLVDREVEVIADDYVDISFGTGAVKITPAHDPNDFEMGQRHNLESIMIMNLDGTMNEKAGAKYNGMTREDCRKAVVADLKELGLLDHIEELTHAVGHCSRCKTTVEPFVTKQWFVKMKPLTEAALKAVEDGKTKFI
;
A
#
# COMPACT_ATOMS: atom_id res chain seq x y z
N LEU A 1 8.83 -13.83 -6.40
CA LEU A 1 8.02 -13.70 -7.64
C LEU A 1 8.40 -12.39 -8.32
N SER A 2 8.50 -12.39 -9.64
CA SER A 2 8.60 -11.19 -10.45
C SER A 2 7.24 -10.87 -11.08
N ASP A 3 7.07 -9.66 -11.61
CA ASP A 3 5.80 -9.22 -12.21
C ASP A 3 5.30 -10.13 -13.32
N ILE A 4 6.21 -10.75 -14.08
CA ILE A 4 5.88 -11.73 -15.14
C ILE A 4 5.31 -13.07 -14.61
N GLU A 5 5.37 -13.31 -13.31
CA GLU A 5 4.83 -14.51 -12.63
C GLU A 5 3.52 -14.21 -11.90
N VAL A 6 2.96 -13.00 -12.08
CA VAL A 6 1.73 -12.55 -11.43
C VAL A 6 0.64 -12.34 -12.47
N ASP A 7 -0.45 -13.11 -12.36
CA ASP A 7 -1.67 -12.90 -13.13
C ASP A 7 -2.62 -12.02 -12.31
N HIS A 8 -3.23 -11.02 -12.92
CA HIS A 8 -4.26 -10.21 -12.29
C HIS A 8 -5.64 -10.68 -12.72
N SER A 9 -6.54 -10.80 -11.74
CA SER A 9 -7.95 -11.12 -11.99
C SER A 9 -8.85 -10.27 -11.10
N ASP A 10 -10.01 -9.92 -11.63
CA ASP A 10 -11.02 -9.20 -10.88
C ASP A 10 -11.63 -10.08 -9.80
N VAL A 11 -11.62 -9.60 -8.58
CA VAL A 11 -12.16 -10.27 -7.41
C VAL A 11 -13.20 -9.38 -6.73
N GLN A 12 -14.31 -10.00 -6.33
CA GLN A 12 -15.28 -9.31 -5.49
C GLN A 12 -14.67 -9.12 -4.09
N GLY A 13 -14.49 -7.90 -3.70
CA GLY A 13 -13.91 -7.51 -2.44
C GLY A 13 -14.71 -6.42 -1.77
N HIS A 14 -14.08 -5.73 -0.84
CA HIS A 14 -14.71 -4.65 -0.09
C HIS A 14 -13.79 -3.45 -0.02
N LEU A 15 -14.38 -2.30 0.21
CA LEU A 15 -13.72 -1.05 0.56
C LEU A 15 -14.19 -0.65 1.94
N TRP A 16 -13.26 -0.59 2.90
CA TRP A 16 -13.53 -0.22 4.29
C TRP A 16 -13.26 1.25 4.49
N TYR A 17 -14.25 1.97 5.01
CA TYR A 17 -14.15 3.40 5.35
C TYR A 17 -13.84 3.56 6.83
N ILE A 18 -12.66 4.12 7.13
CA ILE A 18 -12.07 4.14 8.46
C ILE A 18 -11.72 5.58 8.85
N LYS A 19 -12.08 5.97 10.07
CA LYS A 19 -11.78 7.28 10.64
C LYS A 19 -10.38 7.31 11.24
N TYR A 20 -9.56 8.22 10.78
CA TYR A 20 -8.25 8.53 11.37
C TYR A 20 -8.39 9.84 12.14
N PRO A 21 -8.45 9.82 13.49
CA PRO A 21 -8.64 11.01 14.31
C PRO A 21 -7.51 12.02 14.10
N VAL A 22 -7.85 13.30 14.00
CA VAL A 22 -6.87 14.39 13.92
C VAL A 22 -6.36 14.70 15.33
N VAL A 23 -5.05 14.76 15.49
CA VAL A 23 -4.42 15.00 16.80
C VAL A 23 -4.80 16.37 17.34
N GLY A 24 -5.38 16.39 18.54
CA GLY A 24 -5.74 17.64 19.23
C GLY A 24 -7.03 18.34 18.75
N GLU A 25 -7.77 17.71 17.84
CA GLU A 25 -9.03 18.24 17.31
C GLU A 25 -10.15 17.20 17.42
N ASP A 26 -11.40 17.67 17.51
CA ASP A 26 -12.59 16.81 17.40
C ASP A 26 -12.97 16.68 15.90
N ASP A 27 -12.04 16.14 15.11
CA ASP A 27 -12.19 15.93 13.68
C ASP A 27 -11.44 14.64 13.25
N TYR A 28 -11.71 14.13 12.06
CA TYR A 28 -11.05 12.95 11.51
C TYR A 28 -10.89 13.05 10.00
N ILE A 29 -9.94 12.31 9.45
CA ILE A 29 -9.84 12.06 8.01
C ILE A 29 -10.42 10.68 7.74
N MET A 30 -11.34 10.59 6.77
CA MET A 30 -11.87 9.33 6.30
C MET A 30 -10.92 8.69 5.30
N ILE A 31 -10.48 7.48 5.58
CA ILE A 31 -9.64 6.66 4.70
C ILE A 31 -10.47 5.52 4.14
N ALA A 32 -10.37 5.26 2.84
CA ALA A 32 -10.97 4.09 2.20
C ALA A 32 -9.85 3.12 1.80
N THR A 33 -9.94 1.85 2.21
CA THR A 33 -8.91 0.84 1.92
C THR A 33 -9.51 -0.52 1.60
N THR A 34 -8.89 -1.25 0.68
CA THR A 34 -9.19 -2.67 0.39
C THR A 34 -8.40 -3.63 1.30
N ARG A 35 -7.44 -3.11 2.08
CA ARG A 35 -6.51 -3.91 2.88
C ARG A 35 -6.40 -3.37 4.32
N PRO A 36 -7.48 -3.47 5.14
CA PRO A 36 -7.46 -2.96 6.50
C PRO A 36 -6.42 -3.63 7.40
N GLU A 37 -5.99 -4.86 7.11
CA GLU A 37 -4.92 -5.58 7.81
C GLU A 37 -3.55 -4.90 7.72
N THR A 38 -3.34 -3.96 6.80
CA THR A 38 -2.06 -3.26 6.65
C THR A 38 -1.97 -1.94 7.41
N ILE A 39 -3.04 -1.49 8.04
CA ILE A 39 -3.12 -0.18 8.74
C ILE A 39 -1.99 -0.01 9.77
N MET A 40 -1.64 -1.07 10.50
CA MET A 40 -0.59 -1.01 11.52
C MET A 40 0.80 -0.65 10.96
N GLY A 41 0.97 -0.74 9.63
CA GLY A 41 2.21 -0.33 8.94
C GLY A 41 2.17 1.08 8.36
N ASP A 42 1.10 1.85 8.56
CA ASP A 42 0.96 3.18 7.98
C ASP A 42 1.96 4.17 8.58
N THR A 43 2.55 5.00 7.72
CA THR A 43 3.55 6.00 8.11
C THR A 43 3.19 7.42 7.68
N ALA A 44 2.14 7.58 6.88
CA ALA A 44 1.53 8.87 6.53
C ALA A 44 0.10 8.67 6.05
N VAL A 45 -0.63 9.76 5.92
CA VAL A 45 -1.83 9.89 5.08
C VAL A 45 -1.50 10.89 3.97
N ALA A 46 -1.75 10.55 2.72
CA ALA A 46 -1.56 11.45 1.59
C ALA A 46 -2.88 12.02 1.10
N VAL A 47 -2.87 13.28 0.71
CA VAL A 47 -3.99 13.99 0.09
C VAL A 47 -3.50 14.81 -1.10
N ASN A 48 -4.37 15.01 -2.09
CA ASN A 48 -4.01 15.84 -3.23
C ASN A 48 -4.07 17.33 -2.85
N PRO A 49 -3.01 18.13 -3.06
CA PRO A 49 -3.00 19.55 -2.74
C PRO A 49 -4.00 20.38 -3.54
N ALA A 50 -4.54 19.86 -4.65
CA ALA A 50 -5.60 20.49 -5.42
C ALA A 50 -7.01 20.20 -4.85
N ASP A 51 -7.16 19.29 -3.90
CA ASP A 51 -8.45 18.99 -3.27
C ASP A 51 -8.75 19.99 -2.13
N ASP A 52 -9.63 20.94 -2.39
CA ASP A 52 -10.01 21.97 -1.41
C ASP A 52 -10.61 21.40 -0.11
N ARG A 53 -11.20 20.19 -0.16
CA ARG A 53 -11.77 19.50 1.02
C ARG A 53 -10.68 19.06 1.99
N MET A 54 -9.50 18.72 1.45
CA MET A 54 -8.39 18.09 2.19
C MET A 54 -7.27 19.05 2.55
N LYS A 55 -7.16 20.21 1.89
CA LYS A 55 -6.10 21.22 2.14
C LYS A 55 -5.92 21.58 3.61
N LYS A 56 -7.02 21.67 4.37
CA LYS A 56 -6.99 22.03 5.80
C LYS A 56 -6.24 21.03 6.69
N TYR A 57 -6.01 19.82 6.18
CA TYR A 57 -5.33 18.76 6.94
C TYR A 57 -3.84 18.64 6.63
N ILE A 58 -3.36 19.20 5.52
CA ILE A 58 -1.94 19.12 5.12
C ILE A 58 -1.05 19.68 6.22
N GLY A 59 -0.04 18.89 6.63
CA GLY A 59 0.88 19.19 7.72
C GLY A 59 0.33 18.93 9.13
N LYS A 60 -0.94 18.56 9.26
CA LYS A 60 -1.49 18.07 10.54
C LYS A 60 -1.07 16.61 10.78
N LYS A 61 -1.27 16.17 12.00
CA LYS A 61 -1.08 14.77 12.37
C LYS A 61 -2.42 14.08 12.58
N VAL A 62 -2.47 12.80 12.23
CA VAL A 62 -3.58 11.90 12.52
C VAL A 62 -3.08 10.68 13.29
N VAL A 63 -3.97 10.05 14.04
CA VAL A 63 -3.66 8.82 14.79
C VAL A 63 -4.01 7.63 13.91
N VAL A 64 -3.03 6.76 13.65
CA VAL A 64 -3.25 5.46 13.03
C VAL A 64 -3.99 4.57 14.02
N PRO A 65 -5.20 4.10 13.68
CA PRO A 65 -5.97 3.22 14.56
C PRO A 65 -5.20 1.98 14.99
N LEU A 66 -5.53 1.44 16.16
CA LEU A 66 -5.04 0.16 16.71
C LEU A 66 -3.57 0.15 17.17
N VAL A 67 -2.75 1.10 16.74
CA VAL A 67 -1.33 1.22 17.12
C VAL A 67 -0.99 2.58 17.74
N ASP A 68 -1.96 3.49 17.82
CA ASP A 68 -1.85 4.83 18.42
C ASP A 68 -0.63 5.64 17.93
N ARG A 69 -0.19 5.35 16.69
CA ARG A 69 0.93 6.08 16.08
C ARG A 69 0.42 7.36 15.44
N GLU A 70 1.07 8.47 15.77
CA GLU A 70 0.85 9.74 15.08
C GLU A 70 1.63 9.76 13.76
N VAL A 71 0.94 10.06 12.65
CA VAL A 71 1.52 10.21 11.32
C VAL A 71 1.10 11.53 10.70
N GLU A 72 1.95 12.06 9.82
CA GLU A 72 1.68 13.34 9.15
C GLU A 72 0.73 13.17 7.96
N VAL A 73 -0.10 14.18 7.71
CA VAL A 73 -0.87 14.32 6.48
C VAL A 73 -0.02 15.06 5.46
N ILE A 74 0.45 14.35 4.44
CA ILE A 74 1.32 14.86 3.38
C ILE A 74 0.53 15.27 2.13
N ALA A 75 1.09 16.18 1.35
CA ALA A 75 0.56 16.55 0.04
C ALA A 75 1.26 15.77 -1.07
N ASP A 76 0.51 15.03 -1.89
CA ASP A 76 1.06 14.34 -3.05
C ASP A 76 0.06 14.34 -4.21
N ASP A 77 0.51 14.80 -5.39
CA ASP A 77 -0.31 14.92 -6.61
C ASP A 77 -0.74 13.56 -7.17
N TYR A 78 -0.12 12.47 -6.73
CA TYR A 78 -0.49 11.11 -7.10
C TYR A 78 -1.89 10.70 -6.60
N VAL A 79 -2.38 11.33 -5.53
CA VAL A 79 -3.69 10.99 -4.96
C VAL A 79 -4.80 11.43 -5.90
N ASP A 80 -5.63 10.48 -6.33
CA ASP A 80 -6.82 10.76 -7.15
C ASP A 80 -7.94 11.35 -6.28
N ILE A 81 -8.31 12.60 -6.57
CA ILE A 81 -9.36 13.34 -5.86
C ILE A 81 -10.74 12.68 -5.99
N SER A 82 -10.96 11.96 -7.10
CA SER A 82 -12.25 11.35 -7.44
C SER A 82 -12.43 9.93 -6.90
N PHE A 83 -11.36 9.29 -6.45
CA PHE A 83 -11.41 7.93 -5.94
C PHE A 83 -11.53 7.89 -4.41
N GLY A 84 -12.46 7.06 -3.90
CA GLY A 84 -12.69 6.89 -2.47
C GLY A 84 -13.00 8.21 -1.76
N THR A 85 -12.20 8.57 -0.78
CA THR A 85 -12.38 9.78 0.04
C THR A 85 -11.53 10.97 -0.41
N GLY A 86 -10.59 10.77 -1.35
CA GLY A 86 -9.56 11.74 -1.70
C GLY A 86 -8.40 11.77 -0.70
N ALA A 87 -8.37 10.84 0.27
CA ALA A 87 -7.26 10.63 1.19
C ALA A 87 -6.85 9.16 1.18
N VAL A 88 -5.54 8.92 1.13
CA VAL A 88 -4.94 7.58 1.02
C VAL A 88 -3.99 7.34 2.18
N LYS A 89 -4.13 6.21 2.86
CA LYS A 89 -3.14 5.75 3.84
C LYS A 89 -1.86 5.34 3.10
N ILE A 90 -0.70 5.60 3.67
CA ILE A 90 0.58 5.27 3.05
C ILE A 90 1.31 4.21 3.87
N THR A 91 1.46 3.03 3.26
CA THR A 91 2.10 1.85 3.85
C THR A 91 3.28 1.39 2.96
N PRO A 92 4.43 2.05 3.01
CA PRO A 92 5.52 1.85 2.05
C PRO A 92 6.06 0.42 1.96
N ALA A 93 5.91 -0.37 3.03
CA ALA A 93 6.36 -1.75 3.05
C ALA A 93 5.43 -2.74 2.32
N HIS A 94 4.17 -2.35 2.05
CA HIS A 94 3.11 -3.26 1.63
C HIS A 94 2.38 -2.86 0.35
N ASP A 95 2.79 -1.76 -0.30
CA ASP A 95 2.24 -1.31 -1.58
C ASP A 95 3.33 -0.64 -2.42
N PRO A 96 3.48 -0.98 -3.73
CA PRO A 96 4.51 -0.39 -4.59
C PRO A 96 4.35 1.12 -4.79
N ASN A 97 3.12 1.62 -4.91
CA ASN A 97 2.87 3.05 -5.08
C ASN A 97 3.16 3.81 -3.79
N ASP A 98 2.78 3.24 -2.65
CA ASP A 98 3.10 3.78 -1.31
C ASP A 98 4.61 3.78 -1.06
N PHE A 99 5.33 2.78 -1.58
CA PHE A 99 6.79 2.73 -1.52
C PHE A 99 7.43 3.91 -2.26
N GLU A 100 6.96 4.22 -3.47
CA GLU A 100 7.45 5.37 -4.23
C GLU A 100 7.13 6.69 -3.54
N MET A 101 5.90 6.84 -3.01
CA MET A 101 5.54 8.01 -2.19
C MET A 101 6.41 8.08 -0.94
N GLY A 102 6.63 6.95 -0.28
CA GLY A 102 7.52 6.86 0.89
C GLY A 102 8.93 7.36 0.60
N GLN A 103 9.48 7.02 -0.56
CA GLN A 103 10.78 7.53 -0.99
C GLN A 103 10.78 9.04 -1.25
N ARG A 104 9.76 9.58 -1.96
CA ARG A 104 9.64 11.01 -2.24
C ARG A 104 9.54 11.86 -0.97
N HIS A 105 8.81 11.36 0.03
CA HIS A 105 8.55 12.04 1.30
C HIS A 105 9.45 11.60 2.45
N ASN A 106 10.45 10.74 2.18
CA ASN A 106 11.38 10.20 3.18
C ASN A 106 10.66 9.54 4.38
N LEU A 107 9.60 8.78 4.11
CA LEU A 107 8.81 8.09 5.13
C LEU A 107 9.49 6.79 5.59
N GLU A 108 9.23 6.40 6.83
CA GLU A 108 9.64 5.09 7.32
C GLU A 108 8.89 3.97 6.60
N SER A 109 9.56 2.85 6.37
CA SER A 109 8.96 1.63 5.82
C SER A 109 8.83 0.58 6.92
N ILE A 110 7.62 0.38 7.43
CA ILE A 110 7.33 -0.53 8.54
C ILE A 110 6.75 -1.83 7.98
N MET A 111 7.58 -2.87 7.94
CA MET A 111 7.16 -4.21 7.54
C MET A 111 6.43 -4.89 8.69
N ILE A 112 5.15 -5.20 8.51
CA ILE A 112 4.27 -5.82 9.53
C ILE A 112 3.93 -7.28 9.23
N MET A 113 4.45 -7.84 8.15
CA MET A 113 4.26 -9.25 7.78
C MET A 113 5.59 -9.99 7.71
N ASN A 114 5.54 -11.28 7.96
CA ASN A 114 6.63 -12.23 7.76
C ASN A 114 6.64 -12.73 6.29
N LEU A 115 7.72 -13.39 5.89
CA LEU A 115 7.85 -13.94 4.52
C LEU A 115 6.81 -15.02 4.18
N ASP A 116 6.23 -15.66 5.18
CA ASP A 116 5.16 -16.65 5.03
C ASP A 116 3.75 -16.04 4.98
N GLY A 117 3.64 -14.70 5.03
CA GLY A 117 2.38 -13.97 4.99
C GLY A 117 1.65 -13.88 6.34
N THR A 118 2.26 -14.33 7.42
CA THR A 118 1.73 -14.10 8.77
C THR A 118 2.10 -12.71 9.27
N MET A 119 1.29 -12.15 10.17
CA MET A 119 1.60 -10.87 10.81
C MET A 119 2.77 -11.04 11.78
N ASN A 120 3.65 -10.04 11.84
CA ASN A 120 4.77 -10.04 12.78
C ASN A 120 4.50 -9.16 14.02
N GLU A 121 5.47 -9.06 14.91
CA GLU A 121 5.38 -8.31 16.16
C GLU A 121 5.08 -6.81 15.99
N LYS A 122 5.46 -6.21 14.84
CA LYS A 122 5.21 -4.80 14.54
C LYS A 122 3.75 -4.50 14.21
N ALA A 123 2.96 -5.53 13.87
CA ALA A 123 1.51 -5.40 13.74
C ALA A 123 0.81 -5.25 15.10
N GLY A 124 1.54 -5.44 16.21
CA GLY A 124 1.02 -5.42 17.57
C GLY A 124 0.82 -6.83 18.13
N ALA A 125 0.92 -6.96 19.46
CA ALA A 125 0.91 -8.25 20.15
C ALA A 125 -0.38 -9.07 19.87
N LYS A 126 -1.51 -8.39 19.69
CA LYS A 126 -2.81 -9.03 19.41
C LYS A 126 -2.83 -9.74 18.07
N TYR A 127 -2.19 -9.18 17.05
CA TYR A 127 -2.25 -9.66 15.68
C TYR A 127 -1.06 -10.53 15.29
N ASN A 128 0.02 -10.51 16.10
CA ASN A 128 1.24 -11.27 15.83
C ASN A 128 0.95 -12.78 15.65
N GLY A 129 1.45 -13.35 14.56
CA GLY A 129 1.26 -14.75 14.18
C GLY A 129 -0.05 -15.08 13.49
N MET A 130 -0.99 -14.14 13.37
CA MET A 130 -2.21 -14.35 12.59
C MET A 130 -1.91 -14.42 11.09
N THR A 131 -2.71 -15.21 10.36
CA THR A 131 -2.77 -15.07 8.90
C THR A 131 -3.32 -13.68 8.55
N ARG A 132 -3.00 -13.16 7.36
CA ARG A 132 -3.53 -11.85 6.93
C ARG A 132 -5.07 -11.83 6.90
N GLU A 133 -5.70 -12.94 6.51
CA GLU A 133 -7.16 -13.08 6.45
C GLU A 133 -7.80 -13.01 7.84
N ASP A 134 -7.21 -13.67 8.82
CA ASP A 134 -7.69 -13.63 10.20
C ASP A 134 -7.38 -12.29 10.85
N CYS A 135 -6.22 -11.70 10.55
CA CYS A 135 -5.88 -10.34 10.97
C CYS A 135 -6.88 -9.32 10.41
N ARG A 136 -7.24 -9.41 9.12
CA ARG A 136 -8.26 -8.53 8.51
C ARG A 136 -9.58 -8.60 9.26
N LYS A 137 -10.07 -9.79 9.58
CA LYS A 137 -11.31 -9.97 10.37
C LYS A 137 -11.19 -9.35 11.75
N ALA A 138 -10.07 -9.58 12.43
CA ALA A 138 -9.82 -9.06 13.77
C ALA A 138 -9.73 -7.52 13.76
N VAL A 139 -8.97 -6.94 12.83
CA VAL A 139 -8.83 -5.48 12.65
C VAL A 139 -10.19 -4.83 12.39
N VAL A 140 -10.99 -5.40 11.49
CA VAL A 140 -12.34 -4.87 11.17
C VAL A 140 -13.25 -4.92 12.40
N ALA A 141 -13.19 -5.99 13.19
CA ALA A 141 -13.96 -6.11 14.44
C ALA A 141 -13.53 -5.06 15.47
N ASP A 142 -12.24 -4.86 15.65
CA ASP A 142 -11.69 -3.88 16.59
C ASP A 142 -12.02 -2.44 16.19
N LEU A 143 -11.89 -2.11 14.91
CA LEU A 143 -12.26 -0.79 14.37
C LEU A 143 -13.76 -0.51 14.61
N LYS A 144 -14.61 -1.53 14.47
CA LYS A 144 -16.04 -1.42 14.75
C LYS A 144 -16.30 -1.19 16.23
N GLU A 145 -15.63 -1.92 17.12
CA GLU A 145 -15.74 -1.75 18.57
C GLU A 145 -15.32 -0.36 19.04
N LEU A 146 -14.24 0.19 18.42
CA LEU A 146 -13.75 1.54 18.69
C LEU A 146 -14.62 2.66 18.05
N GLY A 147 -15.61 2.31 17.23
CA GLY A 147 -16.42 3.30 16.49
C GLY A 147 -15.66 4.03 15.36
N LEU A 148 -14.51 3.47 14.94
CA LEU A 148 -13.65 4.02 13.89
C LEU A 148 -13.97 3.45 12.50
N LEU A 149 -14.68 2.33 12.41
CA LEU A 149 -15.23 1.82 11.15
C LEU A 149 -16.55 2.55 10.87
N ASP A 150 -16.60 3.29 9.77
CA ASP A 150 -17.81 4.02 9.37
C ASP A 150 -18.77 3.11 8.60
N HIS A 151 -18.35 2.60 7.45
CA HIS A 151 -19.12 1.66 6.64
C HIS A 151 -18.21 0.80 5.76
N ILE A 152 -18.83 -0.14 5.05
CA ILE A 152 -18.16 -1.05 4.12
C ILE A 152 -18.95 -1.03 2.82
N GLU A 153 -18.25 -0.87 1.68
CA GLU A 153 -18.82 -0.97 0.34
C GLU A 153 -18.30 -2.21 -0.38
N GLU A 154 -19.12 -2.79 -1.24
CA GLU A 154 -18.65 -3.82 -2.16
C GLU A 154 -17.88 -3.18 -3.31
N LEU A 155 -16.73 -3.77 -3.65
CA LEU A 155 -15.86 -3.29 -4.72
C LEU A 155 -15.29 -4.46 -5.50
N THR A 156 -15.40 -4.42 -6.83
CA THR A 156 -14.64 -5.31 -7.71
C THR A 156 -13.30 -4.65 -8.03
N HIS A 157 -12.21 -5.32 -7.74
CA HIS A 157 -10.87 -4.81 -8.00
C HIS A 157 -9.91 -5.92 -8.44
N ALA A 158 -8.87 -5.55 -9.17
CA ALA A 158 -7.85 -6.47 -9.62
C ALA A 158 -6.94 -6.92 -8.47
N VAL A 159 -6.77 -8.23 -8.31
CA VAL A 159 -5.88 -8.84 -7.32
C VAL A 159 -4.84 -9.69 -8.05
N GLY A 160 -3.57 -9.55 -7.65
CA GLY A 160 -2.47 -10.32 -8.19
C GLY A 160 -2.44 -11.75 -7.60
N HIS A 161 -2.29 -12.74 -8.47
CA HIS A 161 -2.18 -14.14 -8.11
C HIS A 161 -0.94 -14.76 -8.74
N CYS A 162 -0.28 -15.66 -8.03
CA CYS A 162 0.81 -16.44 -8.59
C CYS A 162 0.33 -17.23 -9.82
N SER A 163 1.02 -17.10 -10.95
CA SER A 163 0.66 -17.78 -12.22
C SER A 163 0.62 -19.30 -12.09
N ARG A 164 1.39 -19.88 -11.15
CA ARG A 164 1.51 -21.33 -10.95
C ARG A 164 0.51 -21.89 -9.94
N CYS A 165 0.49 -21.35 -8.72
CA CYS A 165 -0.33 -21.92 -7.63
C CYS A 165 -1.61 -21.13 -7.34
N LYS A 166 -1.83 -20.00 -8.04
CA LYS A 166 -2.99 -19.12 -7.88
C LYS A 166 -3.17 -18.50 -6.49
N THR A 167 -2.18 -18.64 -5.62
CA THR A 167 -2.18 -17.95 -4.32
C THR A 167 -2.08 -16.44 -4.55
N THR A 168 -2.84 -15.66 -3.79
CA THR A 168 -2.76 -14.19 -3.82
C THR A 168 -1.35 -13.73 -3.45
N VAL A 169 -0.80 -12.83 -4.23
CA VAL A 169 0.54 -12.27 -4.03
C VAL A 169 0.45 -11.06 -3.12
N GLU A 170 1.28 -11.03 -2.09
CA GLU A 170 1.49 -9.86 -1.25
C GLU A 170 2.71 -9.09 -1.73
N PRO A 171 2.59 -7.76 -1.97
CA PRO A 171 3.74 -6.92 -2.23
C PRO A 171 4.70 -6.95 -1.04
N PHE A 172 5.98 -7.19 -1.34
CA PHE A 172 7.01 -7.29 -0.32
C PHE A 172 8.31 -6.62 -0.80
N VAL A 173 8.78 -5.61 -0.09
CA VAL A 173 10.02 -4.91 -0.44
C VAL A 173 11.22 -5.79 -0.12
N THR A 174 11.88 -6.31 -1.15
CA THR A 174 13.08 -7.15 -1.02
C THR A 174 14.18 -6.69 -1.96
N LYS A 175 15.44 -7.00 -1.59
CA LYS A 175 16.56 -6.79 -2.51
C LYS A 175 16.53 -7.88 -3.57
N GLN A 176 16.52 -7.47 -4.84
CA GLN A 176 16.55 -8.35 -6.00
C GLN A 176 17.79 -8.08 -6.84
N TRP A 177 18.27 -9.12 -7.54
CA TRP A 177 19.35 -8.99 -8.51
C TRP A 177 18.77 -8.52 -9.84
N PHE A 178 19.33 -7.43 -10.37
CA PHE A 178 19.02 -6.94 -11.70
C PHE A 178 20.29 -6.83 -12.54
N VAL A 179 20.19 -7.23 -13.80
CA VAL A 179 21.24 -7.01 -14.78
C VAL A 179 21.08 -5.63 -15.39
N LYS A 180 22.14 -4.82 -15.34
CA LYS A 180 22.16 -3.51 -16.00
C LYS A 180 22.25 -3.71 -17.52
N MET A 181 21.09 -3.84 -18.18
CA MET A 181 20.99 -4.24 -19.58
C MET A 181 21.52 -3.20 -20.56
N LYS A 182 21.38 -1.90 -20.29
CA LYS A 182 21.70 -0.82 -21.25
C LYS A 182 23.09 -0.94 -21.85
N PRO A 183 24.21 -1.10 -21.10
CA PRO A 183 25.53 -1.24 -21.68
C PRO A 183 25.69 -2.49 -22.56
N LEU A 184 24.97 -3.57 -22.24
CA LEU A 184 25.01 -4.82 -23.00
C LEU A 184 24.22 -4.69 -24.31
N THR A 185 23.05 -4.08 -24.26
CA THR A 185 22.21 -3.83 -25.45
C THR A 185 22.84 -2.86 -26.43
N GLU A 186 23.51 -1.81 -25.97
CA GLU A 186 24.22 -0.87 -26.83
C GLU A 186 25.31 -1.57 -27.69
N ALA A 187 26.08 -2.47 -27.05
CA ALA A 187 27.09 -3.26 -27.75
C ALA A 187 26.47 -4.24 -28.76
N ALA A 188 25.36 -4.88 -28.40
CA ALA A 188 24.65 -5.82 -29.29
C ALA A 188 24.02 -5.11 -30.49
N LEU A 189 23.33 -3.97 -30.26
CA LEU A 189 22.76 -3.16 -31.33
C LEU A 189 23.84 -2.68 -32.35
N LYS A 190 24.95 -2.18 -31.82
CA LYS A 190 26.07 -1.77 -32.64
C LYS A 190 26.63 -2.90 -33.51
N ALA A 191 26.68 -4.12 -33.00
CA ALA A 191 27.13 -5.27 -33.78
C ALA A 191 26.19 -5.59 -34.97
N VAL A 192 24.88 -5.33 -34.81
CA VAL A 192 23.91 -5.46 -35.90
C VAL A 192 24.02 -4.31 -36.89
N GLU A 193 24.11 -3.06 -36.41
CA GLU A 193 24.26 -1.87 -37.23
C GLU A 193 25.54 -1.91 -38.08
N ASP A 194 26.65 -2.35 -37.48
CA ASP A 194 27.94 -2.54 -38.16
C ASP A 194 27.94 -3.74 -39.15
N GLY A 195 26.83 -4.50 -39.22
CA GLY A 195 26.71 -5.67 -40.09
C GLY A 195 27.52 -6.90 -39.65
N LYS A 196 28.06 -6.90 -38.41
CA LYS A 196 28.78 -8.03 -37.83
C LYS A 196 27.85 -9.18 -37.47
N THR A 197 26.58 -8.88 -37.15
CA THR A 197 25.53 -9.84 -36.91
C THR A 197 24.36 -9.53 -37.86
N LYS A 198 23.82 -10.56 -38.53
CA LYS A 198 22.65 -10.43 -39.42
C LYS A 198 21.58 -11.44 -38.98
N PHE A 199 20.33 -10.99 -39.02
CA PHE A 199 19.18 -11.89 -38.92
C PHE A 199 18.94 -12.52 -40.30
N ILE A 200 18.76 -13.83 -40.33
CA ILE A 200 18.53 -14.62 -41.56
C ILE A 200 17.03 -14.88 -41.67
#